data_fb2af86e12f77d292ae13877a7641b6a
#
_entry.id   fb2af86e12f77d292ae13877a7641b6a
#
_cell.length_a   1.000
_cell.length_b   1.000
_cell.length_c   1.000
_cell.angle_alpha   90.00
_cell.angle_beta   90.00
_cell.angle_gamma   90.00
#
_symmetry.space_group_name_H-M   'P 1'
#
loop_
_entity.id
_entity.type
_entity.pdbx_description
1 polymer ?
#
loop_
_entity_poly.entity_id
_entity_poly.type
_entity_poly.pdbx_seq_one_letter_code
_entity_poly.pdbx_strand_id
1 'polypeptide(L)'
;DNSVKKSKSKVQNMKKGYLIVRINISDTELFQQYPPLSTKAVEKFGGKYLIRGGTFEVVEGKWPAERTTVVEFESFDKAKEFYNSLEYQEAKKVRQESAESDFILIEGY
;
A
#
# COMPACT_ATOMS: atom_id res chain seq x y z
N ASP A 1 19.82 31.65 5.23
CA ASP A 1 19.36 31.06 6.46
C ASP A 1 19.50 29.54 6.46
N ASN A 2 20.44 29.04 7.24
CA ASN A 2 20.73 27.62 7.28
C ASN A 2 19.59 26.78 7.83
N SER A 3 18.82 27.33 8.71
CA SER A 3 17.70 26.64 9.32
C SER A 3 16.63 26.31 8.29
N VAL A 4 16.29 27.29 7.48
CA VAL A 4 15.29 27.12 6.41
C VAL A 4 15.80 26.13 5.37
N LYS A 5 17.07 26.26 4.98
CA LYS A 5 17.69 25.34 4.03
C LYS A 5 17.69 23.92 4.54
N LYS A 6 18.01 23.72 5.80
CA LYS A 6 18.00 22.40 6.42
C LYS A 6 16.62 21.78 6.36
N SER A 7 15.62 22.55 6.70
CA SER A 7 14.24 22.08 6.71
C SER A 7 13.80 21.67 5.31
N LYS A 8 14.08 22.50 4.33
CA LYS A 8 13.78 22.24 2.93
C LYS A 8 14.51 20.98 2.43
N SER A 9 15.81 20.90 2.71
CA SER A 9 16.61 19.76 2.32
C SER A 9 16.09 18.47 2.90
N LYS A 10 15.71 18.51 4.18
CA LYS A 10 15.16 17.33 4.85
C LYS A 10 13.88 16.85 4.18
N VAL A 11 12.98 17.77 3.85
CA VAL A 11 11.72 17.42 3.17
C VAL A 11 12.01 16.89 1.76
N GLN A 12 12.90 17.58 1.03
CA GLN A 12 13.23 17.18 -0.34
C GLN A 12 13.94 15.84 -0.41
N ASN A 13 14.70 15.52 0.65
CA ASN A 13 15.44 14.27 0.70
C ASN A 13 14.68 13.13 1.35
N MET A 14 13.46 13.42 1.78
CA MET A 14 12.63 12.38 2.37
C MET A 14 12.25 11.35 1.31
N LYS A 15 12.61 10.11 1.58
CA LYS A 15 12.31 9.01 0.67
C LYS A 15 10.84 8.64 0.81
N LYS A 16 10.27 8.21 -0.30
CA LYS A 16 8.89 7.73 -0.31
C LYS A 16 8.75 6.42 0.45
N GLY A 17 7.54 6.12 0.86
CA GLY A 17 7.23 4.82 1.44
C GLY A 17 6.29 4.07 0.51
N TYR A 18 6.45 2.78 0.44
CA TYR A 18 5.62 1.96 -0.45
C TYR A 18 4.97 0.82 0.30
N LEU A 19 3.74 0.57 -0.06
CA LEU A 19 3.03 -0.63 0.34
C LEU A 19 3.04 -1.56 -0.86
N ILE A 20 3.59 -2.75 -0.71
CA ILE A 20 3.60 -3.75 -1.77
C ILE A 20 2.77 -4.94 -1.29
N VAL A 21 1.80 -5.33 -2.10
CA VAL A 21 0.79 -6.29 -1.71
C VAL A 21 0.65 -7.39 -2.76
N ARG A 22 0.58 -8.64 -2.29
CA ARG A 22 0.22 -9.78 -3.12
C ARG A 22 -1.06 -10.37 -2.53
N ILE A 23 -2.06 -10.60 -3.38
CA ILE A 23 -3.37 -11.08 -2.93
C ILE A 23 -3.85 -12.24 -3.79
N ASN A 24 -4.34 -13.28 -3.11
CA ASN A 24 -5.08 -14.37 -3.72
C ASN A 24 -6.47 -14.38 -3.07
N ILE A 25 -7.50 -14.13 -3.86
CA ILE A 25 -8.87 -14.02 -3.36
C ILE A 25 -9.49 -15.39 -3.21
N SER A 26 -10.00 -15.70 -2.01
CA SER A 26 -10.68 -16.96 -1.74
C SER A 26 -12.20 -16.82 -1.73
N ASP A 27 -12.71 -15.66 -1.38
CA ASP A 27 -14.14 -15.36 -1.37
C ASP A 27 -14.37 -14.07 -2.17
N THR A 28 -14.68 -14.23 -3.43
CA THR A 28 -14.83 -13.11 -4.36
C THR A 28 -15.96 -12.16 -3.97
N GLU A 29 -17.06 -12.71 -3.52
CA GLU A 29 -18.22 -11.90 -3.15
C GLU A 29 -17.90 -11.01 -1.94
N LEU A 30 -17.34 -11.60 -0.90
CA LEU A 30 -16.97 -10.85 0.30
C LEU A 30 -15.88 -9.84 -0.02
N PHE A 31 -14.90 -10.22 -0.83
CA PHE A 31 -13.78 -9.37 -1.18
C PHE A 31 -14.23 -8.07 -1.86
N GLN A 32 -15.38 -8.06 -2.52
CA GLN A 32 -15.88 -6.86 -3.18
C GLN A 32 -16.07 -5.68 -2.21
N GLN A 33 -16.19 -5.96 -0.93
CA GLN A 33 -16.31 -4.92 0.09
C GLN A 33 -14.98 -4.27 0.43
N TYR A 34 -13.86 -4.93 0.09
CA TYR A 34 -12.54 -4.45 0.46
C TYR A 34 -12.09 -3.21 -0.33
N PRO A 35 -12.17 -3.19 -1.68
CA PRO A 35 -11.62 -2.06 -2.44
C PRO A 35 -12.17 -0.68 -2.04
N PRO A 36 -13.48 -0.50 -1.81
CA PRO A 36 -13.96 0.82 -1.38
C PRO A 36 -13.36 1.25 -0.04
N LEU A 37 -13.24 0.31 0.91
CA LEU A 37 -12.71 0.60 2.23
C LEU A 37 -11.23 0.94 2.16
N SER A 38 -10.45 0.13 1.43
CA SER A 38 -9.02 0.36 1.33
C SER A 38 -8.71 1.64 0.55
N THR A 39 -9.45 1.93 -0.51
CA THR A 39 -9.26 3.13 -1.31
C THR A 39 -9.49 4.38 -0.47
N LYS A 40 -10.55 4.38 0.33
CA LYS A 40 -10.86 5.50 1.21
C LYS A 40 -9.72 5.74 2.20
N ALA A 41 -9.18 4.67 2.77
CA ALA A 41 -8.07 4.78 3.71
C ALA A 41 -6.80 5.29 3.01
N VAL A 42 -6.49 4.76 1.83
CA VAL A 42 -5.34 5.19 1.04
C VAL A 42 -5.43 6.68 0.76
N GLU A 43 -6.58 7.15 0.29
CA GLU A 43 -6.79 8.57 -0.03
C GLU A 43 -6.62 9.47 1.19
N LYS A 44 -7.13 9.02 2.32
CA LYS A 44 -7.03 9.80 3.56
C LYS A 44 -5.56 10.07 3.95
N PHE A 45 -4.69 9.11 3.71
CA PHE A 45 -3.27 9.23 4.06
C PHE A 45 -2.40 9.66 2.90
N GLY A 46 -3.01 10.17 1.84
CA GLY A 46 -2.29 10.73 0.70
C GLY A 46 -1.58 9.69 -0.16
N GLY A 47 -2.03 8.44 -0.12
CA GLY A 47 -1.44 7.39 -0.91
C GLY A 47 -1.83 7.50 -2.37
N LYS A 48 -0.96 7.00 -3.23
CA LYS A 48 -1.16 6.99 -4.66
C LYS A 48 -0.94 5.59 -5.19
N TYR A 49 -1.95 5.04 -5.86
CA TYR A 49 -1.79 3.72 -6.48
C TYR A 49 -0.87 3.83 -7.68
N LEU A 50 0.21 3.08 -7.67
CA LEU A 50 1.12 2.97 -8.80
C LEU A 50 0.83 1.74 -9.62
N ILE A 51 0.45 0.65 -8.95
CA ILE A 51 0.06 -0.62 -9.56
C ILE A 51 -1.17 -1.08 -8.80
N ARG A 52 -2.20 -1.47 -9.51
CA ARG A 52 -3.42 -1.94 -8.87
C ARG A 52 -4.02 -3.11 -9.66
N GLY A 53 -3.47 -4.30 -9.40
CA GLY A 53 -3.96 -5.52 -10.04
C GLY A 53 -3.75 -5.57 -11.54
N GLY A 54 -2.67 -4.95 -12.03
CA GLY A 54 -2.39 -4.94 -13.46
C GLY A 54 -2.00 -6.29 -14.01
N THR A 55 -2.08 -6.42 -15.32
CA THR A 55 -1.63 -7.62 -16.03
C THR A 55 -0.14 -7.83 -15.79
N PHE A 56 0.26 -9.06 -15.55
CA PHE A 56 1.66 -9.35 -15.33
C PHE A 56 2.04 -10.68 -15.99
N GLU A 57 3.33 -10.87 -16.17
CA GLU A 57 3.91 -12.08 -16.73
C GLU A 57 5.08 -12.50 -15.86
N VAL A 58 5.09 -13.74 -15.44
CA VAL A 58 6.21 -14.27 -14.64
C VAL A 58 7.32 -14.67 -15.62
N VAL A 59 8.39 -13.90 -15.62
CA VAL A 59 9.50 -14.14 -16.56
C VAL A 59 10.54 -15.09 -16.00
N GLU A 60 10.56 -15.24 -14.68
CA GLU A 60 11.48 -16.16 -14.02
C GLU A 60 10.99 -16.47 -12.61
N GLY A 61 11.10 -17.71 -12.20
CA GLY A 61 10.73 -18.12 -10.85
C GLY A 61 9.24 -18.31 -10.67
N LYS A 62 8.77 -18.09 -9.46
CA LYS A 62 7.37 -18.25 -9.09
C LYS A 62 6.84 -16.96 -8.46
N TRP A 63 5.64 -16.59 -8.82
CA TRP A 63 4.96 -15.45 -8.23
C TRP A 63 3.60 -15.92 -7.74
N PRO A 64 3.49 -16.28 -6.44
CA PRO A 64 2.30 -16.98 -5.93
C PRO A 64 1.15 -16.03 -5.62
N ALA A 65 0.80 -15.16 -6.56
CA ALA A 65 -0.28 -14.22 -6.35
C ALA A 65 -1.02 -13.92 -7.64
N GLU A 66 -2.34 -13.79 -7.52
CA GLU A 66 -3.18 -13.40 -8.64
C GLU A 66 -3.12 -11.90 -8.91
N ARG A 67 -2.93 -11.12 -7.85
CA ARG A 67 -2.94 -9.65 -7.93
C ARG A 67 -1.76 -9.06 -7.17
N THR A 68 -1.21 -8.02 -7.77
CA THR A 68 -0.16 -7.22 -7.13
C THR A 68 -0.60 -5.77 -7.10
N THR A 69 -0.43 -5.13 -5.96
CA THR A 69 -0.78 -3.72 -5.79
C THR A 69 0.40 -2.99 -5.15
N VAL A 70 0.69 -1.80 -5.64
CA VAL A 70 1.72 -0.95 -5.07
C VAL A 70 1.13 0.42 -4.83
N VAL A 71 1.27 0.91 -3.61
CA VAL A 71 0.81 2.24 -3.23
C VAL A 71 1.99 3.05 -2.74
N GLU A 72 2.12 4.28 -3.21
CA GLU A 72 3.16 5.19 -2.80
C GLU A 72 2.61 6.17 -1.77
N PHE A 73 3.37 6.36 -0.69
CA PHE A 73 3.08 7.37 0.32
C PHE A 73 4.23 8.36 0.40
N GLU A 74 3.96 9.52 0.97
CA GLU A 74 4.95 10.58 1.10
C GLU A 74 6.24 10.11 1.79
N SER A 75 6.11 9.19 2.74
CA SER A 75 7.24 8.66 3.50
C SER A 75 6.93 7.26 4.01
N PHE A 76 7.97 6.58 4.47
CA PHE A 76 7.81 5.29 5.12
C PHE A 76 6.92 5.40 6.37
N ASP A 77 7.12 6.45 7.16
CA ASP A 77 6.30 6.68 8.36
C ASP A 77 4.83 6.90 8.00
N LYS A 78 4.56 7.59 6.91
CA LYS A 78 3.20 7.81 6.45
C LYS A 78 2.54 6.50 6.03
N ALA A 79 3.28 5.65 5.37
CA ALA A 79 2.79 4.32 4.99
C ALA A 79 2.42 3.50 6.24
N LYS A 80 3.24 3.61 7.30
CA LYS A 80 2.97 2.94 8.57
C LYS A 80 1.72 3.50 9.24
N GLU A 81 1.56 4.82 9.22
CA GLU A 81 0.35 5.46 9.77
C GLU A 81 -0.90 4.94 9.06
N PHE A 82 -0.82 4.85 7.73
CA PHE A 82 -1.92 4.30 6.94
C PHE A 82 -2.27 2.89 7.40
N TYR A 83 -1.27 2.02 7.44
CA TYR A 83 -1.53 0.61 7.75
C TYR A 83 -2.12 0.43 9.16
N ASN A 84 -1.70 1.25 10.11
CA ASN A 84 -2.14 1.15 11.50
C ASN A 84 -3.38 1.99 11.79
N SER A 85 -3.93 2.68 10.80
CA SER A 85 -5.10 3.52 11.00
C SER A 85 -6.37 2.72 11.27
N LEU A 86 -7.33 3.32 11.94
CA LEU A 86 -8.62 2.70 12.18
C LEU A 86 -9.33 2.38 10.86
N GLU A 87 -9.22 3.29 9.91
CA GLU A 87 -9.83 3.12 8.59
C GLU A 87 -9.31 1.87 7.89
N TYR A 88 -7.98 1.69 7.92
CA TYR A 88 -7.44 0.51 7.26
C TYR A 88 -7.72 -0.77 8.04
N GLN A 89 -7.78 -0.71 9.37
CA GLN A 89 -8.09 -1.90 10.17
C GLN A 89 -9.46 -2.48 9.83
N GLU A 90 -10.42 -1.63 9.50
CA GLU A 90 -11.73 -2.11 9.04
C GLU A 90 -11.63 -2.84 7.71
N ALA A 91 -10.88 -2.27 6.78
CA ALA A 91 -10.64 -2.91 5.48
C ALA A 91 -9.91 -4.24 5.67
N LYS A 92 -8.94 -4.26 6.55
CA LYS A 92 -8.13 -5.44 6.84
C LYS A 92 -8.98 -6.64 7.28
N LYS A 93 -10.00 -6.40 8.08
CA LYS A 93 -10.88 -7.47 8.53
C LYS A 93 -11.55 -8.18 7.35
N VAL A 94 -12.07 -7.41 6.41
CA VAL A 94 -12.69 -7.97 5.21
C VAL A 94 -11.68 -8.75 4.39
N ARG A 95 -10.49 -8.18 4.22
CA ARG A 95 -9.43 -8.82 3.45
C ARG A 95 -9.03 -10.16 4.07
N GLN A 96 -8.83 -10.20 5.37
CA GLN A 96 -8.38 -11.42 6.04
C GLN A 96 -9.41 -12.54 5.95
N GLU A 97 -10.69 -12.21 5.88
CA GLU A 97 -11.75 -13.18 5.75
C GLU A 97 -11.99 -13.65 4.30
N SER A 98 -11.50 -12.88 3.32
CA SER A 98 -11.83 -13.11 1.92
C SER A 98 -10.62 -13.40 1.03
N ALA A 99 -9.40 -13.34 1.57
CA ALA A 99 -8.19 -13.50 0.75
C ALA A 99 -7.01 -13.91 1.60
N GLU A 100 -6.02 -14.52 0.94
CA GLU A 100 -4.70 -14.71 1.50
C GLU A 100 -3.80 -13.67 0.88
N SER A 101 -3.03 -12.97 1.69
CA SER A 101 -2.22 -11.88 1.19
C SER A 101 -0.94 -11.70 1.98
N ASP A 102 0.03 -11.09 1.31
CA ASP A 102 1.28 -10.68 1.92
C ASP A 102 1.43 -9.19 1.71
N PHE A 103 1.67 -8.49 2.78
CA PHE A 103 1.83 -7.03 2.78
C PHE A 103 3.20 -6.67 3.30
N ILE A 104 3.93 -5.84 2.57
CA ILE A 104 5.14 -5.25 3.11
C ILE A 104 5.10 -3.74 2.95
N LEU A 105 5.75 -3.07 3.89
CA LEU A 105 6.02 -1.65 3.79
C LEU A 105 7.52 -1.51 3.55
N ILE A 106 7.90 -0.72 2.58
CA ILE A 106 9.32 -0.58 2.25
C ILE A 106 9.63 0.86 1.91
N GLU A 107 10.81 1.31 2.34
CA GLU A 107 11.25 2.65 2.03
C GLU A 107 11.83 2.70 0.63
N GLY A 108 11.52 3.77 -0.09
CA GLY A 108 12.02 3.97 -1.43
C GLY A 108 13.49 4.38 -1.46
N TYR A 109 14.08 4.31 -2.63
CA TYR A 109 15.49 4.70 -2.85
C TYR A 109 15.60 6.23 -2.95
#